data_13f516b19425f0ae86ea274539fa82b1
#
_entry.id   13f516b19425f0ae86ea274539fa82b1
#
_cell.length_a   1.000
_cell.length_b   1.000
_cell.length_c   1.000
_cell.angle_alpha   90.00
_cell.angle_beta   90.00
_cell.angle_gamma   90.00
#
_symmetry.space_group_name_H-M   'P 1'
#
loop_
_entity.id
_entity.type
_entity.pdbx_description
1 polymer ?
#
loop_
_entity_poly.entity_id
_entity_poly.type
_entity_poly.pdbx_seq_one_letter_code
_entity_poly.pdbx_strand_id
1 'polypeptide(L)'
;MFADCLPHYEEHLRLQRNLSEHTIRAYLGDLTSLFAHSAALGIASVDQLTLAAIRAWLATQQSKGGARTTIARRAVAVRTFTAWATKNNLMAEDVGERLATPKSQRTLPTVLTVSETE
;
A
#
# COMPACT_ATOMS: atom_id res chain seq x y z
N MET A 1 -6.61 16.99 1.80
CA MET A 1 -6.43 16.10 2.97
C MET A 1 -6.53 14.65 2.53
N PHE A 2 -5.87 13.80 3.26
CA PHE A 2 -5.92 12.37 2.93
C PHE A 2 -7.33 11.81 2.89
N ALA A 3 -8.13 12.14 3.89
CA ALA A 3 -9.46 11.56 4.02
C ALA A 3 -10.41 11.93 2.88
N ASP A 4 -10.15 13.02 2.20
CA ASP A 4 -11.04 13.50 1.16
C ASP A 4 -11.08 12.59 -0.06
N CYS A 5 -10.01 11.85 -0.32
CA CYS A 5 -9.95 10.97 -1.48
C CYS A 5 -10.46 9.56 -1.21
N LEU A 6 -10.63 9.18 0.06
CA LEU A 6 -10.99 7.81 0.39
C LEU A 6 -12.33 7.35 -0.20
N PRO A 7 -13.40 8.17 -0.19
CA PRO A 7 -14.65 7.71 -0.80
C PRO A 7 -14.50 7.41 -2.29
N HIS A 8 -13.75 8.22 -3.00
CA HIS A 8 -13.50 7.99 -4.42
C HIS A 8 -12.67 6.76 -4.66
N TYR A 9 -11.68 6.53 -3.81
CA TYR A 9 -10.84 5.36 -3.92
C TYR A 9 -11.63 4.08 -3.60
N GLU A 10 -12.49 4.16 -2.60
CA GLU A 10 -13.36 3.04 -2.26
C GLU A 10 -14.23 2.64 -3.43
N GLU A 11 -14.80 3.63 -4.11
CA GLU A 11 -15.62 3.40 -5.29
C GLU A 11 -14.80 2.72 -6.39
N HIS A 12 -13.57 3.19 -6.59
CA HIS A 12 -12.67 2.60 -7.57
C HIS A 12 -12.44 1.10 -7.27
N LEU A 13 -12.18 0.77 -6.01
CA LEU A 13 -11.95 -0.60 -5.61
C LEU A 13 -13.18 -1.47 -5.86
N ARG A 14 -14.37 -0.92 -5.58
CA ARG A 14 -15.60 -1.67 -5.71
C ARG A 14 -16.01 -1.87 -7.15
N LEU A 15 -15.94 -0.80 -7.95
CA LEU A 15 -16.48 -0.82 -9.30
C LEU A 15 -15.48 -1.26 -10.35
N GLN A 16 -14.22 -0.87 -10.22
CA GLN A 16 -13.23 -1.14 -11.25
C GLN A 16 -12.33 -2.32 -10.94
N ARG A 17 -12.03 -2.53 -9.65
CA ARG A 17 -11.19 -3.65 -9.25
C ARG A 17 -12.02 -4.85 -8.81
N ASN A 18 -13.29 -4.64 -8.60
CA ASN A 18 -14.23 -5.71 -8.24
C ASN A 18 -13.75 -6.51 -7.02
N LEU A 19 -13.19 -5.82 -6.04
CA LEU A 19 -12.73 -6.48 -4.83
C LEU A 19 -13.89 -6.73 -3.88
N SER A 20 -13.75 -7.74 -3.03
CA SER A 20 -14.78 -8.05 -2.04
C SER A 20 -14.86 -6.94 -1.00
N GLU A 21 -16.01 -6.83 -0.33
CA GLU A 21 -16.19 -5.85 0.73
C GLU A 21 -15.17 -6.03 1.85
N HIS A 22 -14.84 -7.28 2.16
CA HIS A 22 -13.85 -7.57 3.18
C HIS A 22 -12.47 -6.99 2.79
N THR A 23 -12.06 -7.21 1.55
CA THR A 23 -10.78 -6.73 1.05
C THR A 23 -10.76 -5.19 1.00
N ILE A 24 -11.86 -4.59 0.55
CA ILE A 24 -11.98 -3.13 0.49
C ILE A 24 -11.82 -2.54 1.88
N ARG A 25 -12.50 -3.12 2.86
CA ARG A 25 -12.43 -2.64 4.25
C ARG A 25 -11.00 -2.76 4.79
N ALA A 26 -10.33 -3.86 4.49
CA ALA A 26 -8.96 -4.07 4.94
C ALA A 26 -8.03 -3.02 4.33
N TYR A 27 -8.16 -2.77 3.02
CA TYR A 27 -7.34 -1.79 2.34
C TYR A 27 -7.57 -0.37 2.88
N LEU A 28 -8.83 -0.01 3.10
CA LEU A 28 -9.14 1.32 3.64
C LEU A 28 -8.59 1.49 5.05
N GLY A 29 -8.63 0.43 5.85
CA GLY A 29 -8.04 0.46 7.18
C GLY A 29 -6.54 0.63 7.13
N ASP A 30 -5.88 -0.06 6.19
CA ASP A 30 -4.44 0.07 6.00
C ASP A 30 -4.06 1.49 5.62
N LEU A 31 -4.81 2.11 4.71
CA LEU A 31 -4.54 3.48 4.29
C LEU A 31 -4.79 4.47 5.41
N THR A 32 -5.84 4.27 6.19
CA THR A 32 -6.12 5.12 7.34
C THR A 32 -4.94 5.11 8.32
N SER A 33 -4.37 3.92 8.54
CA SER A 33 -3.21 3.77 9.39
C SER A 33 -2.00 4.52 8.82
N LEU A 34 -1.77 4.39 7.51
CA LEU A 34 -0.68 5.09 6.84
C LEU A 34 -0.85 6.60 6.95
N PHE A 35 -2.06 7.08 6.73
CA PHE A 35 -2.33 8.52 6.78
C PHE A 35 -2.11 9.08 8.19
N ALA A 36 -2.51 8.33 9.22
CA ALA A 36 -2.27 8.74 10.60
C ALA A 36 -0.78 8.83 10.89
N HIS A 37 -0.02 7.83 10.45
CA HIS A 37 1.43 7.82 10.62
C HIS A 37 2.07 9.00 9.90
N SER A 38 1.64 9.25 8.67
CA SER A 38 2.18 10.35 7.86
C SER A 38 1.86 11.71 8.46
N ALA A 39 0.64 11.86 8.99
CA ALA A 39 0.25 13.11 9.63
C ALA A 39 1.15 13.42 10.83
N ALA A 40 1.54 12.39 11.56
CA ALA A 40 2.47 12.56 12.69
C ALA A 40 3.85 13.05 12.24
N LEU A 41 4.19 12.81 10.97
CA LEU A 41 5.45 13.28 10.38
C LEU A 41 5.31 14.64 9.69
N GLY A 42 4.14 15.26 9.79
CA GLY A 42 3.90 16.55 9.17
C GLY A 42 3.40 16.49 7.75
N ILE A 43 3.07 15.30 7.25
CA ILE A 43 2.55 15.14 5.90
C ILE A 43 1.02 15.25 5.96
N ALA A 44 0.47 16.26 5.28
CA ALA A 44 -0.93 16.59 5.41
C ALA A 44 -1.80 16.15 4.23
N SER A 45 -1.18 15.83 3.09
CA SER A 45 -1.96 15.50 1.89
C SER A 45 -1.25 14.44 1.06
N VAL A 46 -2.01 13.85 0.13
CA VAL A 46 -1.53 12.77 -0.72
C VAL A 46 -0.31 13.20 -1.54
N ASP A 47 -0.32 14.42 -2.05
CA ASP A 47 0.77 14.89 -2.90
C ASP A 47 2.07 15.10 -2.13
N GLN A 48 2.01 15.12 -0.80
CA GLN A 48 3.19 15.26 0.04
C GLN A 48 3.73 13.91 0.52
N LEU A 49 3.03 12.83 0.23
CA LEU A 49 3.44 11.50 0.67
C LEU A 49 4.75 11.10 0.00
N THR A 50 5.67 10.51 0.78
CA THR A 50 6.97 10.09 0.27
C THR A 50 7.17 8.59 0.45
N LEU A 51 8.07 8.03 -0.35
CA LEU A 51 8.44 6.62 -0.20
C LEU A 51 9.04 6.36 1.18
N ALA A 52 9.83 7.30 1.68
CA ALA A 52 10.44 7.16 3.01
C ALA A 52 9.38 7.04 4.10
N ALA A 53 8.30 7.82 4.00
CA ALA A 53 7.20 7.74 4.98
C ALA A 53 6.51 6.38 4.92
N ILE A 54 6.30 5.87 3.72
CA ILE A 54 5.67 4.56 3.53
C ILE A 54 6.55 3.46 4.13
N ARG A 55 7.85 3.52 3.85
CA ARG A 55 8.79 2.54 4.38
C ARG A 55 8.85 2.58 5.90
N ALA A 56 8.84 3.78 6.48
CA ALA A 56 8.86 3.94 7.92
C ALA A 56 7.60 3.35 8.54
N TRP A 57 6.46 3.56 7.91
CA TRP A 57 5.20 3.00 8.39
C TRP A 57 5.24 1.47 8.40
N LEU A 58 5.71 0.86 7.31
CA LEU A 58 5.80 -0.59 7.23
C LEU A 58 6.80 -1.14 8.26
N ALA A 59 7.92 -0.44 8.46
CA ALA A 59 8.90 -0.85 9.45
C ALA A 59 8.31 -0.81 10.86
N THR A 60 7.49 0.20 11.15
CA THR A 60 6.82 0.30 12.44
C THR A 60 5.87 -0.88 12.65
N GLN A 61 5.12 -1.26 11.62
CA GLN A 61 4.23 -2.41 11.71
C GLN A 61 5.01 -3.68 11.98
N GLN A 62 6.14 -3.85 11.30
CA GLN A 62 6.99 -5.02 11.48
C GLN A 62 7.57 -5.07 12.88
N SER A 63 8.02 -3.96 13.42
CA SER A 63 8.61 -3.92 14.76
C SER A 63 7.56 -4.17 15.84
N LYS A 64 6.29 -3.95 15.55
CA LYS A 64 5.20 -4.26 16.47
C LYS A 64 4.77 -5.73 16.41
N GLY A 65 5.51 -6.54 15.66
CA GLY A 65 5.20 -7.95 15.56
C GLY A 65 4.12 -8.31 14.56
N GLY A 66 3.84 -7.42 13.61
CA GLY A 66 2.83 -7.69 12.60
C GLY A 66 3.17 -8.92 11.78
N ALA A 67 2.16 -9.71 11.44
CA ALA A 67 2.36 -10.91 10.63
C ALA A 67 2.88 -10.53 9.26
N ARG A 68 3.76 -11.38 8.71
CA ARG A 68 4.35 -11.15 7.40
C ARG A 68 3.30 -10.99 6.31
N THR A 69 2.22 -11.79 6.37
CA THR A 69 1.14 -11.72 5.39
C THR A 69 0.40 -10.39 5.49
N THR A 70 0.21 -9.87 6.71
CA THR A 70 -0.44 -8.58 6.90
C THR A 70 0.43 -7.46 6.34
N ILE A 71 1.73 -7.50 6.59
CA ILE A 71 2.65 -6.49 6.09
C ILE A 71 2.70 -6.53 4.57
N ALA A 72 2.71 -7.72 3.97
CA ALA A 72 2.68 -7.86 2.52
C ALA A 72 1.39 -7.28 1.94
N ARG A 73 0.24 -7.56 2.57
CA ARG A 73 -1.03 -7.00 2.13
C ARG A 73 -1.01 -5.48 2.20
N ARG A 74 -0.45 -4.91 3.27
CA ARG A 74 -0.37 -3.47 3.43
C ARG A 74 0.50 -2.82 2.35
N ALA A 75 1.58 -3.48 1.97
CA ALA A 75 2.42 -2.99 0.88
C ALA A 75 1.64 -2.96 -0.43
N VAL A 76 0.86 -4.01 -0.70
CA VAL A 76 0.04 -4.07 -1.90
C VAL A 76 -1.04 -2.99 -1.87
N ALA A 77 -1.69 -2.80 -0.72
CA ALA A 77 -2.73 -1.78 -0.58
C ALA A 77 -2.18 -0.39 -0.89
N VAL A 78 -0.99 -0.08 -0.39
CA VAL A 78 -0.36 1.22 -0.64
C VAL A 78 0.01 1.37 -2.11
N ARG A 79 0.58 0.34 -2.71
CA ARG A 79 0.96 0.41 -4.13
C ARG A 79 -0.26 0.60 -5.02
N THR A 80 -1.35 -0.08 -4.71
CA THR A 80 -2.60 0.09 -5.44
C THR A 80 -3.12 1.51 -5.30
N PHE A 81 -3.05 2.06 -4.09
CA PHE A 81 -3.51 3.42 -3.83
C PHE A 81 -2.66 4.46 -4.56
N THR A 82 -1.33 4.35 -4.50
CA THR A 82 -0.48 5.35 -5.11
C THR A 82 -0.61 5.34 -6.63
N ALA A 83 -0.81 4.17 -7.23
CA ALA A 83 -1.04 4.08 -8.66
C ALA A 83 -2.33 4.81 -9.04
N TRP A 84 -3.38 4.59 -8.27
CA TRP A 84 -4.66 5.27 -8.49
C TRP A 84 -4.54 6.77 -8.29
N ALA A 85 -3.86 7.18 -7.22
CA ALA A 85 -3.68 8.59 -6.91
C ALA A 85 -2.92 9.32 -8.02
N THR A 86 -1.89 8.67 -8.56
CA THR A 86 -1.11 9.24 -9.65
C THR A 86 -1.97 9.42 -10.90
N LYS A 87 -2.78 8.43 -11.23
CA LYS A 87 -3.69 8.49 -12.36
C LYS A 87 -4.72 9.61 -12.23
N ASN A 88 -5.11 9.93 -11.00
CA ASN A 88 -6.13 10.93 -10.74
C ASN A 88 -5.53 12.28 -10.36
N ASN A 89 -4.24 12.45 -10.62
CA ASN A 89 -3.54 13.72 -10.41
C ASN A 89 -3.49 14.18 -8.96
N LEU A 90 -3.64 13.25 -8.03
CA LEU A 90 -3.51 13.54 -6.60
C LEU A 90 -2.05 13.46 -6.17
N MET A 91 -1.21 12.86 -7.00
CA MET A 91 0.19 12.61 -6.71
C MET A 91 0.96 12.79 -8.03
N ALA A 92 2.05 13.55 -8.00
CA ALA A 92 2.82 13.83 -9.22
C ALA A 92 3.58 12.60 -9.71
N GLU A 93 4.12 11.82 -8.79
CA GLU A 93 4.85 10.60 -9.12
C GLU A 93 4.34 9.47 -8.24
N ASP A 94 4.31 8.28 -8.80
CA ASP A 94 3.86 7.09 -8.05
C ASP A 94 4.97 6.66 -7.08
N VAL A 95 4.95 7.21 -5.88
CA VAL A 95 5.98 6.92 -4.89
C VAL A 95 5.94 5.47 -4.42
N GLY A 96 4.79 4.81 -4.52
CA GLY A 96 4.67 3.41 -4.12
C GLY A 96 5.19 2.44 -5.16
N GLU A 97 5.46 2.91 -6.38
CA GLU A 97 5.93 2.03 -7.43
C GLU A 97 7.25 1.35 -7.07
N ARG A 98 8.09 2.04 -6.31
CA ARG A 98 9.39 1.52 -5.91
C ARG A 98 9.35 0.74 -4.61
N LEU A 99 8.17 0.60 -4.01
CA LEU A 99 8.04 -0.09 -2.75
C LEU A 99 8.22 -1.58 -2.97
N ALA A 100 9.22 -2.17 -2.32
CA ALA A 100 9.45 -3.61 -2.40
C ALA A 100 8.41 -4.32 -1.57
N THR A 101 7.78 -5.34 -2.16
CA THR A 101 6.87 -6.19 -1.42
C THR A 101 7.71 -7.20 -0.63
N PRO A 102 7.38 -7.43 0.65
CA PRO A 102 8.10 -8.44 1.42
C PRO A 102 8.06 -9.79 0.72
N LYS A 103 9.16 -10.52 0.85
CA LYS A 103 9.34 -11.79 0.16
C LYS A 103 8.55 -12.93 0.74
N SER A 104 7.56 -12.65 1.50
CA SER A 104 6.74 -13.68 2.12
C SER A 104 6.13 -14.62 1.10
N GLN A 105 6.04 -14.13 -0.10
CA GLN A 105 5.48 -14.94 -1.16
C GLN A 105 6.55 -15.46 -2.02
N ARG A 106 7.30 -15.56 -1.97
CA ARG A 106 7.98 -16.01 -3.04
C ARG A 106 8.68 -17.04 -3.03
N THR A 107 8.59 -17.11 -2.85
CA THR A 107 9.01 -17.87 -2.78
C THR A 107 9.10 -18.59 -3.59
N LEU A 108 9.23 -18.22 -4.09
CA LEU A 108 9.38 -18.68 -4.76
C LEU A 108 9.46 -19.17 -5.51
N PRO A 109 9.50 -19.30 -5.71
CA PRO A 109 9.65 -19.66 -6.40
C PRO A 109 9.82 -19.96 -7.15
N THR A 110 10.24 -19.98 -7.37
CA THR A 110 10.49 -20.18 -7.76
C THR A 110 10.59 -20.52 -8.50
N VAL A 111 10.92 -20.58 -8.67
CA VAL A 111 11.21 -20.80 -8.92
C VAL A 111 11.39 -21.10 -9.54
N LEU A 112 11.70 -21.11 -9.77
CA LEU A 112 12.11 -21.29 -9.87
C LEU A 112 12.25 -21.68 -10.51
N THR A 113 12.52 -21.88 -10.79
CA THR A 113 12.89 -22.19 -10.84
C THR A 113 13.10 -22.49 -11.37
N VAL A 114 13.40 -22.63 -11.66
CA VAL A 114 13.84 -22.85 -11.56
C VAL A 114 14.13 -23.09 -11.95
N SER A 115 14.31 -23.14 -12.21
CA SER A 115 14.82 -23.32 -11.96
C SER A 115 15.06 -23.59 -12.17
N GLU A 116 15.23 -23.63 -12.27
CA GLU A 116 15.73 -23.81 -11.89
C GLU A 116 15.83 -23.98 -12.00
N THR A 117 15.91 -24.20 -12.34
CA THR A 117 16.20 -24.32 -11.90
C THR A 117 16.30 -24.34 -12.06
N GLU A 118 16.52 -24.37 -12.29
CA GLU A 118 16.81 -24.28 -11.91
C GLU A 118 16.88 -24.17 -11.95
#